data_7344adf3539bf269e14f90d932c205a8
#
_entry.id   7344adf3539bf269e14f90d932c205a8
#
_cell.length_a   1.000
_cell.length_b   1.000
_cell.length_c   1.000
_cell.angle_alpha   90.00
_cell.angle_beta   90.00
_cell.angle_gamma   90.00
#
_symmetry.space_group_name_H-M   'P 1'
#
loop_
_entity.id
_entity.type
_entity.pdbx_description
1 polymer ?
#
loop_
_entity_poly.entity_id
_entity_poly.type
_entity_poly.pdbx_seq_one_letter_code
_entity_poly.pdbx_strand_id
1 'polypeptide(L)'
;MKNKKIKCDIYTRVSTTMQVDGYSLDAQKEKLKRYAEFQNMEIVNEYSDEGKSGKSVEGRPEFQRMLDNIENGTDKVQFVLVFKLSRFGRNAADVLNSLQRMQDFGVNLICVEDGIDSSKDSGKLMISVLSAVAEIERENILVQTMEGRKQKAREGKWNGGFAPYGYELVNGELQIAEDEAEIIRLIYDKFIPVSYTHL
;
A
#
# COMPACT_ATOMS: atom_id res chain seq x y z
N MET A 1 36.31 -5.22 -26.14
CA MET A 1 35.47 -4.51 -25.13
C MET A 1 34.64 -5.58 -24.46
N LYS A 2 34.81 -5.78 -23.12
CA LYS A 2 33.92 -6.70 -22.37
C LYS A 2 32.52 -6.08 -22.39
N ASN A 3 31.56 -6.73 -23.04
CA ASN A 3 30.15 -6.32 -22.96
C ASN A 3 29.75 -6.32 -21.49
N LYS A 4 29.52 -5.15 -20.91
CA LYS A 4 29.08 -4.99 -19.52
C LYS A 4 27.67 -5.59 -19.47
N LYS A 5 27.51 -6.72 -18.78
CA LYS A 5 26.21 -7.34 -18.59
C LYS A 5 25.26 -6.39 -17.86
N ILE A 6 24.02 -6.36 -18.24
CA ILE A 6 22.96 -5.67 -17.53
C ILE A 6 22.76 -6.37 -16.19
N LYS A 7 22.73 -5.63 -15.08
CA LYS A 7 22.55 -6.19 -13.74
C LYS A 7 21.11 -6.14 -13.31
N CYS A 8 20.65 -7.21 -12.68
CA CYS A 8 19.29 -7.29 -12.17
C CYS A 8 19.24 -7.97 -10.80
N ASP A 9 18.18 -7.64 -10.02
CA ASP A 9 17.77 -8.38 -8.84
C ASP A 9 16.54 -9.23 -9.18
N ILE A 10 16.34 -10.31 -8.41
CA ILE A 10 15.16 -11.15 -8.49
C ILE A 10 14.36 -10.99 -7.22
N TYR A 11 13.04 -10.79 -7.35
CA TYR A 11 12.13 -10.82 -6.24
C TYR A 11 11.03 -11.86 -6.45
N THR A 12 10.82 -12.70 -5.43
CA THR A 12 9.78 -13.75 -5.41
C THR A 12 8.93 -13.68 -4.16
N ARG A 13 7.64 -14.03 -4.29
CA ARG A 13 6.71 -14.06 -3.16
C ARG A 13 5.67 -15.16 -3.29
N VAL A 14 5.42 -15.87 -2.20
CA VAL A 14 4.25 -16.76 -2.05
C VAL A 14 3.45 -16.35 -0.82
N SER A 15 2.13 -16.52 -0.88
CA SER A 15 1.24 -16.41 0.28
C SER A 15 0.77 -17.80 0.70
N THR A 16 0.52 -17.99 2.00
CA THR A 16 0.04 -19.27 2.57
C THR A 16 -1.27 -19.77 1.97
N THR A 17 -2.09 -18.88 1.38
CA THR A 17 -3.36 -19.19 0.75
C THR A 17 -3.28 -19.49 -0.75
N MET A 18 -2.13 -19.23 -1.40
CA MET A 18 -1.99 -19.31 -2.86
C MET A 18 -1.09 -20.49 -3.34
N GLN A 19 -1.09 -21.60 -2.65
CA GLN A 19 -0.65 -22.88 -3.26
C GLN A 19 -1.56 -23.32 -4.42
N VAL A 20 -2.69 -22.61 -4.63
CA VAL A 20 -3.68 -22.92 -5.67
C VAL A 20 -3.20 -22.55 -7.08
N ASP A 21 -2.29 -21.58 -7.26
CA ASP A 21 -1.76 -21.17 -8.57
C ASP A 21 -0.57 -21.98 -9.06
N GLY A 22 -0.21 -23.07 -8.40
CA GLY A 22 0.70 -24.10 -8.92
C GLY A 22 2.20 -23.74 -9.05
N TYR A 23 2.62 -22.52 -8.69
CA TYR A 23 4.01 -22.12 -8.77
C TYR A 23 4.66 -21.95 -7.40
N SER A 24 5.48 -22.96 -7.02
CA SER A 24 6.35 -22.86 -5.84
C SER A 24 7.36 -21.71 -6.00
N LEU A 25 7.95 -21.25 -4.89
CA LEU A 25 9.04 -20.26 -4.92
C LEU A 25 10.17 -20.70 -5.84
N ASP A 26 10.54 -21.96 -5.78
CA ASP A 26 11.62 -22.51 -6.59
C ASP A 26 11.30 -22.46 -8.08
N ALA A 27 10.07 -22.79 -8.47
CA ALA A 27 9.63 -22.70 -9.86
C ALA A 27 9.63 -21.24 -10.38
N GLN A 28 9.23 -20.27 -9.52
CA GLN A 28 9.32 -18.84 -9.86
C GLN A 28 10.79 -18.43 -10.05
N LYS A 29 11.66 -18.76 -9.08
CA LYS A 29 13.10 -18.45 -9.15
C LYS A 29 13.75 -19.04 -10.40
N GLU A 30 13.48 -20.30 -10.67
CA GLU A 30 14.03 -20.98 -11.86
C GLU A 30 13.63 -20.26 -13.16
N LYS A 31 12.36 -19.86 -13.27
CA LYS A 31 11.86 -19.15 -14.45
C LYS A 31 12.50 -17.77 -14.61
N LEU A 32 12.68 -17.04 -13.51
CA LEU A 32 13.36 -15.75 -13.50
C LEU A 32 14.85 -15.88 -13.85
N LYS A 33 15.54 -16.91 -13.35
CA LYS A 33 16.94 -17.21 -13.70
C LYS A 33 17.10 -17.53 -15.18
N ARG A 34 16.25 -18.37 -15.74
CA ARG A 34 16.24 -18.67 -17.17
C ARG A 34 15.99 -17.43 -18.03
N TYR A 35 15.08 -16.54 -17.59
CA TYR A 35 14.85 -15.28 -18.27
C TYR A 35 16.06 -14.36 -18.22
N ALA A 36 16.70 -14.20 -17.06
CA ALA A 36 17.92 -13.42 -16.91
C ALA A 36 19.06 -13.96 -17.81
N GLU A 37 19.23 -15.28 -17.85
CA GLU A 37 20.21 -15.91 -18.72
C GLU A 37 19.92 -15.67 -20.21
N PHE A 38 18.67 -15.85 -20.63
CA PHE A 38 18.24 -15.58 -22.00
C PHE A 38 18.48 -14.11 -22.41
N GLN A 39 18.24 -13.16 -21.52
CA GLN A 39 18.47 -11.73 -21.75
C GLN A 39 19.93 -11.31 -21.51
N ASN A 40 20.83 -12.24 -21.21
CA ASN A 40 22.24 -11.97 -20.88
C ASN A 40 22.40 -10.98 -19.72
N MET A 41 21.54 -11.11 -18.71
CA MET A 41 21.58 -10.31 -17.47
C MET A 41 22.39 -11.05 -16.40
N GLU A 42 23.03 -10.27 -15.51
CA GLU A 42 23.72 -10.75 -14.31
C GLU A 42 22.83 -10.54 -13.11
N ILE A 43 22.47 -11.62 -12.40
CA ILE A 43 21.70 -11.56 -11.17
C ILE A 43 22.66 -11.17 -10.04
N VAL A 44 22.36 -10.07 -9.35
CA VAL A 44 23.15 -9.56 -8.21
C VAL A 44 22.64 -10.14 -6.92
N ASN A 45 21.33 -10.00 -6.65
CA ASN A 45 20.70 -10.51 -5.43
C ASN A 45 19.37 -11.23 -5.73
N GLU A 46 19.00 -12.12 -4.78
CA GLU A 46 17.72 -12.82 -4.77
C GLU A 46 16.98 -12.47 -3.46
N TYR A 47 15.82 -11.87 -3.58
CA TYR A 47 14.94 -11.51 -2.47
C TYR A 47 13.69 -12.39 -2.48
N SER A 48 13.28 -12.87 -1.31
CA SER A 48 12.13 -13.79 -1.22
C SER A 48 11.34 -13.57 0.06
N ASP A 49 10.05 -13.29 -0.08
CA ASP A 49 9.11 -13.22 1.05
C ASP A 49 8.22 -14.46 1.09
N GLU A 50 8.41 -15.28 2.14
CA GLU A 50 7.69 -16.54 2.33
C GLU A 50 6.53 -16.37 3.33
N GLY A 51 5.35 -16.90 2.98
CA GLY A 51 4.33 -17.31 3.92
C GLY A 51 3.64 -16.23 4.76
N LYS A 52 3.91 -14.93 4.56
CA LYS A 52 3.20 -13.88 5.29
C LYS A 52 2.05 -13.33 4.46
N SER A 53 0.82 -13.41 5.05
CA SER A 53 -0.35 -12.77 4.46
C SER A 53 -0.06 -11.28 4.37
N GLY A 54 0.20 -10.87 3.20
CA GLY A 54 0.75 -9.57 2.94
C GLY A 54 -0.32 -8.48 3.04
N LYS A 55 -0.87 -8.08 4.21
CA LYS A 55 -1.81 -6.95 4.37
C LYS A 55 -1.15 -5.56 4.31
N SER A 56 0.18 -5.47 4.36
CA SER A 56 0.93 -4.20 4.23
C SER A 56 2.32 -4.45 3.66
N VAL A 57 3.01 -3.39 3.21
CA VAL A 57 4.44 -3.42 2.84
C VAL A 57 5.28 -3.86 4.04
N GLU A 58 4.86 -3.53 5.27
CA GLU A 58 5.46 -3.97 6.54
C GLU A 58 5.54 -5.49 6.70
N GLY A 59 4.66 -6.25 6.01
CA GLY A 59 4.69 -7.72 5.97
C GLY A 59 5.65 -8.32 4.95
N ARG A 60 6.51 -7.52 4.27
CA ARG A 60 7.40 -7.93 3.17
C ARG A 60 8.83 -7.45 3.43
N PRO A 61 9.53 -7.99 4.44
CA PRO A 61 10.84 -7.48 4.86
C PRO A 61 11.91 -7.56 3.76
N GLU A 62 11.90 -8.62 2.95
CA GLU A 62 12.85 -8.76 1.85
C GLU A 62 12.56 -7.81 0.70
N PHE A 63 11.30 -7.53 0.42
CA PHE A 63 10.92 -6.49 -0.54
C PHE A 63 11.38 -5.11 -0.09
N GLN A 64 11.16 -4.78 1.19
CA GLN A 64 11.61 -3.51 1.74
C GLN A 64 13.14 -3.41 1.69
N ARG A 65 13.84 -4.47 2.08
CA ARG A 65 15.31 -4.52 2.01
C ARG A 65 15.82 -4.31 0.58
N MET A 66 15.15 -4.89 -0.43
CA MET A 66 15.48 -4.69 -1.83
C MET A 66 15.34 -3.22 -2.23
N LEU A 67 14.23 -2.58 -1.88
CA LEU A 67 14.01 -1.15 -2.19
C LEU A 67 15.07 -0.27 -1.49
N ASP A 68 15.34 -0.52 -0.22
CA ASP A 68 16.34 0.22 0.56
C ASP A 68 17.76 0.05 -0.02
N ASN A 69 18.12 -1.15 -0.48
CA ASN A 69 19.41 -1.39 -1.14
C ASN A 69 19.54 -0.68 -2.50
N ILE A 70 18.44 -0.58 -3.24
CA ILE A 70 18.39 0.19 -4.50
C ILE A 70 18.58 1.67 -4.20
N GLU A 71 17.84 2.23 -3.22
CA GLU A 71 17.91 3.64 -2.82
C GLU A 71 19.28 4.03 -2.28
N ASN A 72 19.89 3.16 -1.48
CA ASN A 72 21.23 3.38 -0.93
C ASN A 72 22.36 3.12 -1.96
N GLY A 73 22.02 2.67 -3.17
CA GLY A 73 22.99 2.35 -4.21
C GLY A 73 23.89 1.15 -3.90
N THR A 74 23.47 0.28 -2.97
CA THR A 74 24.17 -0.96 -2.62
C THR A 74 24.04 -1.95 -3.78
N ASP A 75 22.83 -2.13 -4.28
CA ASP A 75 22.52 -2.95 -5.44
C ASP A 75 22.58 -2.07 -6.70
N LYS A 76 23.71 -2.10 -7.38
CA LYS A 76 23.92 -1.32 -8.63
C LYS A 76 23.27 -2.05 -9.80
N VAL A 77 21.96 -2.21 -9.77
CA VAL A 77 21.16 -2.91 -10.78
C VAL A 77 20.40 -1.94 -11.68
N GLN A 78 20.00 -2.37 -12.84
CA GLN A 78 19.16 -1.64 -13.78
C GLN A 78 17.73 -2.19 -13.82
N PHE A 79 17.53 -3.43 -13.38
CA PHE A 79 16.23 -4.08 -13.42
C PHE A 79 15.97 -4.88 -12.15
N VAL A 80 14.68 -4.94 -11.78
CA VAL A 80 14.13 -5.94 -10.86
C VAL A 80 13.25 -6.88 -11.68
N LEU A 81 13.49 -8.18 -11.56
CA LEU A 81 12.70 -9.22 -12.21
C LEU A 81 11.72 -9.81 -11.21
N VAL A 82 10.45 -9.87 -11.59
CA VAL A 82 9.39 -10.54 -10.85
C VAL A 82 8.63 -11.50 -11.74
N PHE A 83 8.02 -12.53 -11.16
CA PHE A 83 7.27 -13.51 -11.91
C PHE A 83 6.02 -12.91 -12.55
N LYS A 84 5.16 -12.26 -11.74
CA LYS A 84 3.94 -11.54 -12.15
C LYS A 84 3.83 -10.23 -11.39
N LEU A 85 3.08 -9.28 -11.93
CA LEU A 85 2.81 -7.99 -11.29
C LEU A 85 2.16 -8.16 -9.91
N SER A 86 1.29 -9.14 -9.74
CA SER A 86 0.66 -9.49 -8.46
C SER A 86 1.65 -9.97 -7.38
N ARG A 87 2.88 -10.30 -7.74
CA ARG A 87 3.98 -10.60 -6.81
C ARG A 87 4.72 -9.34 -6.37
N PHE A 88 4.78 -8.34 -7.25
CA PHE A 88 5.40 -7.05 -6.98
C PHE A 88 4.53 -6.17 -6.06
N GLY A 89 3.24 -6.01 -6.36
CA GLY A 89 2.28 -5.27 -5.55
C GLY A 89 0.93 -5.97 -5.47
N ARG A 90 0.06 -5.51 -4.57
CA ARG A 90 -1.26 -6.11 -4.32
C ARG A 90 -2.38 -5.34 -4.97
N ASN A 91 -2.25 -4.04 -4.96
CA ASN A 91 -3.14 -3.08 -5.58
C ASN A 91 -2.32 -2.16 -6.47
N ALA A 92 -3.01 -1.38 -7.27
CA ALA A 92 -2.38 -0.49 -8.22
C ALA A 92 -1.51 0.56 -7.51
N ALA A 93 -1.94 1.09 -6.37
CA ALA A 93 -1.20 2.10 -5.62
C ALA A 93 0.14 1.57 -5.07
N ASP A 94 0.16 0.35 -4.51
CA ASP A 94 1.40 -0.28 -4.02
C ASP A 94 2.40 -0.50 -5.16
N VAL A 95 1.90 -0.96 -6.32
CA VAL A 95 2.73 -1.15 -7.52
C VAL A 95 3.35 0.17 -7.95
N LEU A 96 2.55 1.23 -8.07
CA LEU A 96 2.99 2.54 -8.53
C LEU A 96 4.00 3.17 -7.59
N ASN A 97 3.72 3.17 -6.29
CA ASN A 97 4.63 3.75 -5.29
C ASN A 97 5.97 3.01 -5.28
N SER A 98 5.96 1.68 -5.32
CA SER A 98 7.19 0.89 -5.33
C SER A 98 7.97 1.06 -6.63
N LEU A 99 7.27 1.14 -7.76
CA LEU A 99 7.89 1.36 -9.06
C LEU A 99 8.50 2.76 -9.15
N GLN A 100 7.81 3.79 -8.67
CA GLN A 100 8.31 5.16 -8.64
C GLN A 100 9.60 5.24 -7.81
N ARG A 101 9.62 4.66 -6.61
CA ARG A 101 10.82 4.58 -5.77
C ARG A 101 12.01 3.98 -6.53
N MET A 102 11.80 2.88 -7.28
CA MET A 102 12.87 2.25 -8.08
C MET A 102 13.31 3.13 -9.25
N GLN A 103 12.35 3.74 -9.96
CA GLN A 103 12.63 4.58 -11.13
C GLN A 103 13.39 5.86 -10.78
N ASP A 104 13.15 6.43 -9.59
CA ASP A 104 13.89 7.59 -9.09
C ASP A 104 15.41 7.31 -8.98
N PHE A 105 15.79 6.02 -8.85
CA PHE A 105 17.18 5.54 -8.85
C PHE A 105 17.57 4.84 -10.18
N GLY A 106 16.77 4.99 -11.23
CA GLY A 106 17.06 4.47 -12.57
C GLY A 106 16.85 2.96 -12.73
N VAL A 107 16.12 2.32 -11.81
CA VAL A 107 15.84 0.88 -11.84
C VAL A 107 14.44 0.62 -12.40
N ASN A 108 14.33 -0.29 -13.37
CA ASN A 108 13.09 -0.67 -14.03
C ASN A 108 12.57 -2.04 -13.57
N LEU A 109 11.27 -2.27 -13.76
CA LEU A 109 10.60 -3.52 -13.43
C LEU A 109 10.34 -4.37 -14.69
N ILE A 110 10.62 -5.66 -14.60
CA ILE A 110 10.19 -6.64 -15.60
C ILE A 110 9.35 -7.71 -14.93
N CYS A 111 8.09 -7.87 -15.38
CA CYS A 111 7.22 -8.98 -14.99
C CYS A 111 7.27 -10.03 -16.09
N VAL A 112 7.95 -11.14 -15.82
CA VAL A 112 8.33 -12.11 -16.87
C VAL A 112 7.13 -12.83 -17.46
N GLU A 113 6.15 -13.22 -16.63
CA GLU A 113 4.96 -13.94 -17.09
C GLU A 113 3.94 -13.01 -17.78
N ASP A 114 3.82 -11.78 -17.28
CA ASP A 114 2.86 -10.81 -17.79
C ASP A 114 3.41 -10.07 -19.04
N GLY A 115 4.70 -10.25 -19.38
CA GLY A 115 5.34 -9.55 -20.49
C GLY A 115 5.49 -8.03 -20.29
N ILE A 116 5.45 -7.56 -19.05
CA ILE A 116 5.53 -6.14 -18.72
C ILE A 116 6.99 -5.75 -18.51
N ASP A 117 7.44 -4.69 -19.18
CA ASP A 117 8.76 -4.10 -19.04
C ASP A 117 8.61 -2.58 -18.93
N SER A 118 8.81 -2.04 -17.72
CA SER A 118 8.59 -0.62 -17.42
C SER A 118 9.55 0.33 -18.14
N SER A 119 10.63 -0.18 -18.71
CA SER A 119 11.55 0.62 -19.53
C SER A 119 11.02 0.88 -20.95
N LYS A 120 10.01 0.15 -21.38
CA LYS A 120 9.39 0.25 -22.72
C LYS A 120 8.11 1.06 -22.69
N ASP A 121 7.72 1.58 -23.85
CA ASP A 121 6.49 2.39 -23.96
C ASP A 121 5.21 1.60 -23.63
N SER A 122 5.17 0.30 -23.94
CA SER A 122 4.08 -0.57 -23.51
C SER A 122 3.96 -0.68 -22.00
N GLY A 123 5.09 -0.73 -21.28
CA GLY A 123 5.13 -0.73 -19.83
C GLY A 123 4.67 0.61 -19.24
N LYS A 124 5.09 1.73 -19.85
CA LYS A 124 4.63 3.07 -19.44
C LYS A 124 3.11 3.21 -19.60
N LEU A 125 2.55 2.71 -20.69
CA LEU A 125 1.10 2.67 -20.88
C LEU A 125 0.41 1.86 -19.78
N MET A 126 0.94 0.69 -19.45
CA MET A 126 0.39 -0.13 -18.35
C MET A 126 0.44 0.61 -17.01
N ILE A 127 1.52 1.32 -16.70
CA ILE A 127 1.64 2.15 -15.50
C ILE A 127 0.57 3.23 -15.49
N SER A 128 0.30 3.88 -16.62
CA SER A 128 -0.76 4.89 -16.72
C SER A 128 -2.16 4.30 -16.45
N VAL A 129 -2.43 3.10 -16.95
CA VAL A 129 -3.69 2.39 -16.67
C VAL A 129 -3.79 2.03 -15.20
N LEU A 130 -2.72 1.52 -14.58
CA LEU A 130 -2.69 1.22 -13.15
C LEU A 130 -2.90 2.48 -12.31
N SER A 131 -2.36 3.63 -12.72
CA SER A 131 -2.58 4.91 -12.04
C SER A 131 -4.06 5.29 -12.03
N ALA A 132 -4.72 5.18 -13.19
CA ALA A 132 -6.16 5.45 -13.28
C ALA A 132 -6.99 4.50 -12.42
N VAL A 133 -6.65 3.21 -12.40
CA VAL A 133 -7.33 2.22 -11.54
C VAL A 133 -7.13 2.54 -10.06
N ALA A 134 -5.91 2.91 -9.65
CA ALA A 134 -5.63 3.28 -8.26
C ALA A 134 -6.43 4.51 -7.81
N GLU A 135 -6.63 5.46 -8.69
CA GLU A 135 -7.44 6.65 -8.42
C GLU A 135 -8.92 6.31 -8.24
N ILE A 136 -9.48 5.50 -9.13
CA ILE A 136 -10.85 4.99 -9.02
C ILE A 136 -11.06 4.19 -7.72
N GLU A 137 -10.13 3.32 -7.34
CA GLU A 137 -10.19 2.58 -6.09
C GLU A 137 -10.21 3.51 -4.87
N ARG A 138 -9.38 4.57 -4.88
CA ARG A 138 -9.33 5.58 -3.81
C ARG A 138 -10.66 6.32 -3.69
N GLU A 139 -11.24 6.75 -4.79
CA GLU A 139 -12.54 7.43 -4.82
C GLU A 139 -13.65 6.53 -4.27
N ASN A 140 -13.69 5.27 -4.71
CA ASN A 140 -14.66 4.29 -4.23
C ASN A 140 -14.57 4.07 -2.70
N ILE A 141 -13.34 3.99 -2.14
CA ILE A 141 -13.14 3.89 -0.69
C ILE A 141 -13.69 5.12 0.05
N LEU A 142 -13.46 6.32 -0.49
CA LEU A 142 -14.00 7.56 0.09
C LEU A 142 -15.53 7.56 0.09
N VAL A 143 -16.15 7.20 -1.03
CA VAL A 143 -17.63 7.10 -1.15
C VAL A 143 -18.18 6.10 -0.13
N GLN A 144 -17.64 4.88 -0.07
CA GLN A 144 -18.06 3.85 0.88
C GLN A 144 -17.90 4.29 2.33
N THR A 145 -16.79 4.98 2.64
CA THR A 145 -16.53 5.51 3.98
C THR A 145 -17.57 6.57 4.37
N MET A 146 -17.90 7.47 3.44
CA MET A 146 -18.91 8.51 3.65
C MET A 146 -20.32 7.93 3.79
N GLU A 147 -20.67 6.92 2.99
CA GLU A 147 -21.95 6.23 3.12
C GLU A 147 -22.06 5.48 4.45
N GLY A 148 -20.99 4.80 4.86
CA GLY A 148 -20.93 4.15 6.17
C GLY A 148 -21.09 5.13 7.35
N ARG A 149 -20.48 6.32 7.25
CA ARG A 149 -20.67 7.40 8.25
C ARG A 149 -22.09 7.94 8.26
N LYS A 150 -22.69 8.18 7.09
CA LYS A 150 -24.09 8.62 6.97
C LYS A 150 -25.05 7.59 7.57
N GLN A 151 -24.79 6.31 7.30
CA GLN A 151 -25.63 5.23 7.86
C GLN A 151 -25.53 5.16 9.38
N LYS A 152 -24.31 5.24 9.96
CA LYS A 152 -24.13 5.30 11.41
C LYS A 152 -24.83 6.50 12.04
N ALA A 153 -24.77 7.68 11.40
CA ALA A 153 -25.47 8.86 11.86
C ALA A 153 -27.00 8.68 11.85
N ARG A 154 -27.55 8.05 10.81
CA ARG A 154 -28.99 7.69 10.75
C ARG A 154 -29.42 6.71 11.84
N GLU A 155 -28.52 5.82 12.24
CA GLU A 155 -28.75 4.87 13.34
C GLU A 155 -28.49 5.50 14.72
N GLY A 156 -28.18 6.79 14.80
CA GLY A 156 -27.88 7.48 16.07
C GLY A 156 -26.54 7.08 16.69
N LYS A 157 -25.69 6.36 15.98
CA LYS A 157 -24.39 5.90 16.47
C LYS A 157 -23.30 6.96 16.30
N TRP A 158 -22.38 7.01 17.24
CA TRP A 158 -21.23 7.90 17.16
C TRP A 158 -20.31 7.55 15.96
N ASN A 159 -19.94 8.57 15.20
CA ASN A 159 -19.17 8.39 13.96
C ASN A 159 -17.63 8.34 14.15
N GLY A 160 -17.16 8.25 15.39
CA GLY A 160 -15.74 8.18 15.72
C GLY A 160 -15.14 9.52 16.13
N GLY A 161 -13.89 9.49 16.56
CA GLY A 161 -13.21 10.59 17.24
C GLY A 161 -13.40 10.50 18.76
N PHE A 162 -12.82 11.48 19.49
CA PHE A 162 -13.00 11.59 20.93
C PHE A 162 -14.44 11.99 21.25
N ALA A 163 -14.98 11.47 22.37
CA ALA A 163 -16.26 11.94 22.86
C ALA A 163 -16.20 13.45 23.13
N PRO A 164 -17.26 14.23 22.81
CA PRO A 164 -17.32 15.62 23.19
C PRO A 164 -17.30 15.76 24.72
N TYR A 165 -16.74 16.84 25.23
CA TYR A 165 -16.76 17.13 26.67
C TYR A 165 -18.19 17.10 27.23
N GLY A 166 -18.40 16.41 28.33
CA GLY A 166 -19.72 16.10 28.91
C GLY A 166 -20.29 14.75 28.50
N TYR A 167 -19.57 14.02 27.65
CA TYR A 167 -19.95 12.69 27.20
C TYR A 167 -18.76 11.72 27.26
N GLU A 168 -19.04 10.45 27.50
CA GLU A 168 -18.09 9.35 27.41
C GLU A 168 -18.56 8.30 26.38
N LEU A 169 -17.62 7.55 25.87
CA LEU A 169 -17.91 6.51 24.88
C LEU A 169 -17.95 5.15 25.56
N VAL A 170 -19.14 4.59 25.72
CA VAL A 170 -19.35 3.28 26.32
C VAL A 170 -19.90 2.34 25.24
N ASN A 171 -19.16 1.28 24.92
CA ASN A 171 -19.54 0.27 23.91
C ASN A 171 -19.89 0.89 22.52
N GLY A 172 -19.29 2.02 22.17
CA GLY A 172 -19.54 2.69 20.87
C GLY A 172 -20.73 3.66 20.86
N GLU A 173 -21.39 3.87 22.01
CA GLU A 173 -22.47 4.84 22.21
C GLU A 173 -22.03 5.97 23.12
N LEU A 174 -22.49 7.19 22.82
CA LEU A 174 -22.25 8.34 23.68
C LEU A 174 -23.18 8.27 24.91
N GLN A 175 -22.59 8.26 26.09
CA GLN A 175 -23.29 8.40 27.37
C GLN A 175 -22.91 9.70 28.04
N ILE A 176 -23.77 10.24 28.91
CA ILE A 176 -23.50 11.47 29.63
C ILE A 176 -22.46 11.17 30.73
N ALA A 177 -21.34 11.89 30.71
CA ALA A 177 -20.38 11.94 31.82
C ALA A 177 -20.86 13.01 32.81
N GLU A 178 -21.52 12.60 33.91
CA GLU A 178 -22.24 13.53 34.79
C GLU A 178 -21.36 14.62 35.40
N ASP A 179 -20.13 14.29 35.78
CA ASP A 179 -19.14 15.25 36.32
C ASP A 179 -18.76 16.34 35.30
N GLU A 180 -18.59 16.02 34.05
CA GLU A 180 -18.33 16.97 32.97
C GLU A 180 -19.61 17.69 32.53
N ALA A 181 -20.74 16.99 32.52
CA ALA A 181 -22.04 17.52 32.11
C ALA A 181 -22.55 18.60 33.08
N GLU A 182 -22.27 18.49 34.39
CA GLU A 182 -22.57 19.53 35.37
C GLU A 182 -21.86 20.85 35.04
N ILE A 183 -20.61 20.78 34.61
CA ILE A 183 -19.84 21.98 34.23
C ILE A 183 -20.44 22.61 32.97
N ILE A 184 -20.84 21.81 32.00
CA ILE A 184 -21.49 22.30 30.77
C ILE A 184 -22.81 22.97 31.11
N ARG A 185 -23.65 22.35 31.93
CA ARG A 185 -24.93 22.93 32.40
C ARG A 185 -24.70 24.29 33.07
N LEU A 186 -23.70 24.37 33.96
CA LEU A 186 -23.34 25.61 34.63
C LEU A 186 -22.90 26.69 33.64
N ILE A 187 -22.11 26.34 32.61
CA ILE A 187 -21.69 27.28 31.57
C ILE A 187 -22.89 27.82 30.80
N TYR A 188 -23.81 26.96 30.38
CA TYR A 188 -25.01 27.37 29.66
C TYR A 188 -25.92 28.23 30.52
N ASP A 189 -26.16 27.87 31.78
CA ASP A 189 -26.97 28.63 32.73
C ASP A 189 -26.43 30.03 33.01
N LYS A 190 -25.08 30.17 32.99
CA LYS A 190 -24.44 31.48 33.18
C LYS A 190 -24.38 32.29 31.87
N PHE A 191 -24.24 31.63 30.73
CA PHE A 191 -24.10 32.30 29.43
C PHE A 191 -25.43 32.84 28.88
N ILE A 192 -26.52 32.10 29.01
CA ILE A 192 -27.84 32.48 28.50
C ILE A 192 -28.34 33.83 29.07
N PRO A 193 -28.24 34.11 30.41
CA PRO A 193 -28.66 35.38 30.94
C PRO A 193 -27.81 36.59 30.52
N VAL A 194 -26.51 36.35 30.24
CA VAL A 194 -25.56 37.42 29.85
C VAL A 194 -25.75 37.85 28.40
N SER A 195 -26.22 36.96 27.54
CA SER A 195 -26.38 37.22 26.09
C SER A 195 -27.44 38.27 25.75
N TYR A 196 -28.36 38.58 26.70
CA TYR A 196 -29.45 39.56 26.48
C TYR A 196 -29.19 40.95 27.07
N THR A 197 -28.07 41.17 27.76
CA THR A 197 -27.79 42.47 28.42
C THR A 197 -26.90 43.40 27.61
N HIS A 198 -26.46 43.03 26.39
CA HIS A 198 -25.58 43.82 25.53
C HIS A 198 -26.14 44.02 24.09
N LEU A 199 -27.47 44.06 23.90
CA LEU A 199 -28.12 44.57 22.69
C LEU A 199 -28.83 45.85 22.94
#